data_9d461fb86f41c4a01247722d94712130
#
_entry.id   9d461fb86f41c4a01247722d94712130
#
_cell.length_a   1.000
_cell.length_b   1.000
_cell.length_c   1.000
_cell.angle_alpha   90.00
_cell.angle_beta   90.00
_cell.angle_gamma   90.00
#
_symmetry.space_group_name_H-M   'P 1'
#
loop_
_entity.id
_entity.type
_entity.pdbx_description
1 polymer ?
#
loop_
_entity_poly.entity_id
_entity_poly.type
_entity_poly.pdbx_seq_one_letter_code
_entity_poly.pdbx_strand_id
1 'polypeptide(L)'
;MMGKYCALRAGLLCLGVASLGLALSGCGGGSHATTSSSLPPTQQQAGQLPASSDPSGQFQTFSTTGTVNFNNEFFQSLGSNGRKCVSCHQPGEGWSVTPPGIQARFNNTSGTDPIFTPNDGSTCPTDDVSTVAARQTAYALLLSKGLIRIARPIPGGAEFTLTGVSDPYNCTTSTALAMFRRPLSATNLKFENTIMWDSREDVAQLIFDDLKSQAKNATLGHAQSATVPTDAQLTSIVNFETALFNAQTVDNAAGSLTAQGGRGGPQILSQQPFTPGANSVFAAGFNPNVFDLYTAWESLSGTDNVTQARLSIARGEKLFNTKPINIDSVRGLNDVLNQVIVAGTCSTCHSTPNVGNSSTNQSMDIGTANANRRTPDLPLYTLTCTNNSIFQVDDPGLALTTGKCNDIAKLKIPVLRDLAPRAPYFHDGQAATLMDVVDFYNNRFQIGLTTQEKTDLVNFLNSL
;
A
#
# COMPACT_ATOMS: atom_id res chain seq x y z
N MET A 1 -24.95 22.27 76.93
CA MET A 1 -24.27 23.39 77.63
C MET A 1 -23.46 24.10 76.55
N MET A 2 -23.93 25.26 76.15
CA MET A 2 -23.27 26.57 76.31
C MET A 2 -21.94 26.60 75.51
N GLY A 3 -21.70 27.44 74.61
CA GLY A 3 -22.25 28.74 74.24
C GLY A 3 -21.17 29.54 73.52
N LYS A 4 -21.65 30.28 72.52
CA LYS A 4 -21.40 31.74 72.31
C LYS A 4 -19.96 32.16 71.93
N TYR A 5 -19.72 33.02 71.03
CA TYR A 5 -20.13 34.26 70.34
C TYR A 5 -18.87 34.70 69.53
N CYS A 6 -19.05 35.11 68.36
CA CYS A 6 -19.25 36.45 67.77
C CYS A 6 -18.00 37.33 67.66
N ALA A 7 -17.63 37.77 66.48
CA ALA A 7 -17.68 39.13 65.97
C ALA A 7 -16.93 39.35 64.66
N LEU A 8 -17.63 39.75 63.69
CA LEU A 8 -17.53 40.82 62.69
C LEU A 8 -16.21 41.62 62.58
N ARG A 9 -15.71 41.77 61.34
CA ARG A 9 -15.62 43.08 60.70
C ARG A 9 -15.40 42.97 59.19
N ALA A 10 -16.11 43.86 58.52
CA ALA A 10 -16.34 44.08 57.13
C ALA A 10 -15.16 44.65 56.34
N GLY A 11 -15.23 44.53 55.03
CA GLY A 11 -14.46 45.35 54.09
C GLY A 11 -14.55 44.93 52.65
N LEU A 12 -15.48 45.49 51.94
CA LEU A 12 -15.54 45.98 50.54
C LEU A 12 -15.21 45.09 49.37
N LEU A 13 -16.22 44.84 48.59
CA LEU A 13 -16.48 44.82 47.13
C LEU A 13 -15.30 44.75 46.15
N CYS A 14 -15.38 43.75 45.27
CA CYS A 14 -15.32 43.94 43.83
C CYS A 14 -16.15 42.86 43.12
N LEU A 15 -17.09 43.33 42.29
CA LEU A 15 -17.98 42.52 41.46
C LEU A 15 -17.17 41.80 40.34
N GLY A 16 -17.36 40.49 40.22
CA GLY A 16 -16.99 39.72 39.06
C GLY A 16 -18.10 38.72 38.75
N VAL A 17 -18.77 38.91 37.64
CA VAL A 17 -19.92 38.11 37.17
C VAL A 17 -19.42 36.69 36.84
N ALA A 18 -19.88 35.71 37.58
CA ALA A 18 -19.70 34.29 37.25
C ALA A 18 -20.93 33.78 36.51
N SER A 19 -20.82 33.50 35.24
CA SER A 19 -21.82 32.80 34.47
C SER A 19 -21.69 31.29 34.70
N LEU A 20 -22.74 30.74 35.31
CA LEU A 20 -22.93 29.31 35.52
C LEU A 20 -23.30 28.65 34.19
N GLY A 21 -22.36 27.87 33.58
CA GLY A 21 -22.66 27.01 32.46
C GLY A 21 -23.00 25.60 32.93
N LEU A 22 -24.25 25.17 32.72
CA LEU A 22 -24.68 23.79 32.92
C LEU A 22 -23.91 22.86 31.98
N ALA A 23 -23.23 21.88 32.53
CA ALA A 23 -22.67 20.76 31.75
C ALA A 23 -23.77 19.75 31.46
N LEU A 24 -24.20 19.65 30.21
CA LEU A 24 -24.98 18.54 29.68
C LEU A 24 -23.99 17.45 29.20
N SER A 25 -24.02 16.33 29.90
CA SER A 25 -23.30 15.12 29.48
C SER A 25 -24.00 14.52 28.25
N GLY A 26 -23.47 14.78 27.07
CA GLY A 26 -23.85 14.11 25.83
C GLY A 26 -22.83 13.01 25.50
N CYS A 27 -23.24 11.74 25.51
CA CYS A 27 -22.51 10.65 24.86
C CYS A 27 -22.52 10.89 23.36
N GLY A 28 -21.41 11.37 22.83
CA GLY A 28 -21.18 11.51 21.40
C GLY A 28 -20.00 10.62 20.98
N GLY A 29 -20.28 9.67 20.10
CA GLY A 29 -19.25 8.82 19.50
C GLY A 29 -18.19 9.67 18.82
N GLY A 30 -16.94 9.51 19.24
CA GLY A 30 -15.80 10.21 18.67
C GLY A 30 -15.48 9.69 17.28
N SER A 31 -15.87 10.44 16.25
CA SER A 31 -15.27 10.32 14.94
C SER A 31 -13.85 10.88 15.04
N HIS A 32 -12.86 10.01 15.02
CA HIS A 32 -11.47 10.45 14.85
C HIS A 32 -11.31 11.03 13.45
N ALA A 33 -11.40 12.33 13.32
CA ALA A 33 -10.93 13.03 12.14
C ALA A 33 -9.41 12.90 12.10
N THR A 34 -8.90 12.05 11.22
CA THR A 34 -7.48 12.03 10.86
C THR A 34 -7.17 13.35 10.16
N THR A 35 -6.59 14.29 10.88
CA THR A 35 -6.00 15.48 10.29
C THR A 35 -4.77 15.03 9.51
N SER A 36 -4.88 14.89 8.18
CA SER A 36 -3.72 14.82 7.32
C SER A 36 -2.96 16.16 7.45
N SER A 37 -1.90 16.18 8.24
CA SER A 37 -1.03 17.34 8.34
C SER A 37 -0.27 17.46 7.03
N SER A 38 -0.70 18.38 6.17
CA SER A 38 0.11 18.86 5.06
C SER A 38 1.31 19.59 5.65
N LEU A 39 2.48 18.98 5.63
CA LEU A 39 3.72 19.61 6.10
C LEU A 39 4.09 20.78 5.19
N PRO A 40 4.56 21.90 5.76
CA PRO A 40 4.98 23.05 4.95
C PRO A 40 6.23 22.69 4.11
N PRO A 41 6.36 23.25 2.88
CA PRO A 41 7.30 22.78 1.87
C PRO A 41 8.78 23.17 2.07
N THR A 42 9.22 23.61 3.24
CA THR A 42 10.54 24.22 3.42
C THR A 42 11.35 23.79 4.65
N GLN A 43 11.08 22.62 5.24
CA GLN A 43 11.87 22.19 6.39
C GLN A 43 12.57 20.85 6.15
N GLN A 44 13.90 20.83 6.35
CA GLN A 44 14.65 19.61 6.61
C GLN A 44 14.26 19.12 8.01
N GLN A 45 13.66 17.95 8.11
CA GLN A 45 13.39 17.32 9.39
C GLN A 45 14.50 16.31 9.73
N ALA A 46 14.70 16.04 11.03
CA ALA A 46 15.57 14.95 11.48
C ALA A 46 15.24 13.65 10.74
N GLY A 47 16.17 12.69 10.69
CA GLY A 47 16.08 11.48 9.88
C GLY A 47 14.85 10.59 10.10
N GLN A 48 13.94 10.99 10.99
CA GLN A 48 12.68 10.31 11.28
C GLN A 48 11.54 11.32 11.30
N LEU A 49 10.47 11.05 10.53
CA LEU A 49 9.25 11.85 10.59
C LEU A 49 8.48 11.60 11.88
N PRO A 50 7.62 12.54 12.31
CA PRO A 50 6.64 12.27 13.36
C PRO A 50 5.83 11.02 13.06
N ALA A 51 5.42 10.30 14.10
CA ALA A 51 4.55 9.14 13.93
C ALA A 51 3.21 9.57 13.35
N SER A 52 2.72 8.80 12.38
CA SER A 52 1.39 8.92 11.82
C SER A 52 0.51 7.81 12.39
N SER A 53 -0.75 8.14 12.68
CA SER A 53 -1.71 7.17 13.19
C SER A 53 -2.39 6.42 12.04
N ASP A 54 -2.70 5.16 12.29
CA ASP A 54 -3.50 4.29 11.44
C ASP A 54 -4.51 3.49 12.31
N PRO A 55 -5.42 2.70 11.71
CA PRO A 55 -6.42 1.94 12.48
C PRO A 55 -5.84 0.95 13.49
N SER A 56 -4.63 0.42 13.26
CA SER A 56 -3.99 -0.58 14.12
C SER A 56 -2.98 0.02 15.11
N GLY A 57 -2.55 1.28 14.91
CA GLY A 57 -1.57 1.89 15.78
C GLY A 57 -0.89 3.13 15.20
N GLN A 58 0.43 3.06 15.07
CA GLN A 58 1.24 4.14 14.52
C GLN A 58 2.38 3.58 13.68
N PHE A 59 2.64 4.25 12.57
CA PHE A 59 3.80 4.00 11.71
C PHE A 59 4.71 5.22 11.62
N GLN A 60 5.94 5.01 11.17
CA GLN A 60 6.90 6.09 10.99
C GLN A 60 7.74 5.89 9.74
N THR A 61 8.25 7.01 9.22
CA THR A 61 9.25 7.04 8.16
C THR A 61 10.62 7.37 8.74
N PHE A 62 11.64 6.61 8.35
CA PHE A 62 13.05 6.84 8.67
C PHE A 62 13.85 7.01 7.39
N SER A 63 14.76 7.97 7.36
CA SER A 63 15.71 8.20 6.26
C SER A 63 17.13 7.90 6.67
N THR A 64 17.82 7.07 5.91
CA THR A 64 19.24 6.73 6.14
C THR A 64 20.20 7.88 5.85
N THR A 65 19.75 8.96 5.20
CA THR A 65 20.55 10.18 4.99
C THR A 65 20.59 11.10 6.21
N GLY A 66 19.88 10.74 7.29
CA GLY A 66 19.76 11.55 8.50
C GLY A 66 18.78 12.72 8.40
N THR A 67 18.14 12.92 7.24
CA THR A 67 17.12 13.96 7.02
C THR A 67 16.06 13.48 6.04
N VAL A 68 14.82 13.99 6.16
CA VAL A 68 13.81 13.90 5.10
C VAL A 68 13.74 15.27 4.42
N ASN A 69 14.28 15.35 3.20
CA ASN A 69 14.43 16.63 2.48
C ASN A 69 13.15 16.93 1.67
N PHE A 70 12.30 17.80 2.18
CA PHE A 70 11.09 18.26 1.47
C PHE A 70 11.35 19.26 0.33
N ASN A 71 12.61 19.67 0.11
CA ASN A 71 13.01 20.44 -1.08
C ASN A 71 13.45 19.55 -2.24
N ASN A 72 13.42 18.21 -2.09
CA ASN A 72 13.73 17.28 -3.15
C ASN A 72 12.73 17.40 -4.32
N GLU A 73 13.15 17.07 -5.53
CA GLU A 73 12.32 17.07 -6.75
C GLU A 73 11.05 16.21 -6.62
N PHE A 74 11.05 15.22 -5.76
CA PHE A 74 9.87 14.43 -5.39
C PHE A 74 8.68 15.30 -4.94
N PHE A 75 8.97 16.44 -4.29
CA PHE A 75 7.99 17.41 -3.81
C PHE A 75 7.78 18.60 -4.77
N GLN A 76 8.42 18.62 -5.94
CA GLN A 76 8.31 19.67 -6.93
C GLN A 76 7.38 19.27 -8.08
N SER A 77 6.68 20.25 -8.66
CA SER A 77 5.93 20.01 -9.89
C SER A 77 6.90 20.07 -11.07
N LEU A 78 7.20 18.92 -11.65
CA LEU A 78 8.08 18.80 -12.82
C LEU A 78 7.29 18.75 -14.14
N GLY A 79 5.96 18.78 -14.07
CA GLY A 79 5.07 18.74 -15.23
C GLY A 79 4.15 19.95 -15.32
N SER A 80 3.15 19.87 -16.23
CA SER A 80 2.25 20.99 -16.56
C SER A 80 0.95 21.00 -15.77
N ASN A 81 0.56 19.88 -15.14
CA ASN A 81 -0.74 19.74 -14.46
C ASN A 81 -0.68 19.96 -12.94
N GLY A 82 0.43 20.47 -12.41
CA GLY A 82 0.63 20.76 -10.99
C GLY A 82 0.90 19.57 -10.11
N ARG A 83 0.87 18.32 -10.64
CA ARG A 83 1.19 17.11 -9.89
C ARG A 83 2.67 17.03 -9.52
N LYS A 84 2.90 16.44 -8.37
CA LYS A 84 4.18 16.08 -7.78
C LYS A 84 4.14 14.59 -7.44
N CYS A 85 5.26 13.92 -7.21
CA CYS A 85 5.25 12.53 -6.74
C CYS A 85 4.42 12.40 -5.45
N VAL A 86 4.60 13.33 -4.52
CA VAL A 86 3.82 13.40 -3.27
C VAL A 86 2.32 13.60 -3.49
N SER A 87 1.84 13.98 -4.67
CA SER A 87 0.39 14.03 -4.94
C SER A 87 -0.28 12.67 -4.78
N CYS A 88 0.44 11.58 -5.10
CA CYS A 88 -0.03 10.19 -4.98
C CYS A 88 0.75 9.38 -3.93
N HIS A 89 1.87 9.89 -3.39
CA HIS A 89 2.71 9.20 -2.42
C HIS A 89 2.80 10.03 -1.13
N GLN A 90 1.67 10.05 -0.38
CA GLN A 90 1.52 10.86 0.83
C GLN A 90 2.24 10.22 2.03
N PRO A 91 3.16 10.94 2.72
CA PRO A 91 3.87 10.40 3.88
C PRO A 91 2.93 9.89 4.99
N GLY A 92 1.85 10.61 5.25
CA GLY A 92 0.85 10.25 6.26
C GLY A 92 -0.11 9.12 5.85
N GLU A 93 0.06 8.56 4.64
CA GLU A 93 -0.76 7.48 4.09
C GLU A 93 0.10 6.31 3.62
N GLY A 94 1.20 6.05 4.31
CA GLY A 94 2.15 4.98 3.97
C GLY A 94 2.84 5.19 2.62
N TRP A 95 3.09 6.44 2.23
CA TRP A 95 3.68 6.83 0.96
C TRP A 95 2.91 6.27 -0.25
N SER A 96 1.60 6.21 -0.11
CA SER A 96 0.59 5.87 -1.10
C SER A 96 -0.58 6.85 -0.97
N VAL A 97 -1.80 6.42 -1.31
CA VAL A 97 -3.04 7.16 -1.06
C VAL A 97 -4.09 6.26 -0.45
N THR A 98 -4.99 6.85 0.33
CA THR A 98 -6.12 6.16 0.93
C THR A 98 -7.43 6.82 0.51
N PRO A 99 -8.54 6.06 0.41
CA PRO A 99 -9.84 6.67 0.11
C PRO A 99 -10.23 7.79 1.10
N PRO A 100 -10.05 7.67 2.43
CA PRO A 100 -10.32 8.76 3.34
C PRO A 100 -9.48 10.02 3.06
N GLY A 101 -8.18 9.87 2.79
CA GLY A 101 -7.30 10.99 2.45
C GLY A 101 -7.70 11.66 1.14
N ILE A 102 -8.02 10.87 0.11
CA ILE A 102 -8.52 11.39 -1.17
C ILE A 102 -9.85 12.12 -0.99
N GLN A 103 -10.80 11.58 -0.24
CA GLN A 103 -12.08 12.21 0.06
C GLN A 103 -11.90 13.54 0.81
N ALA A 104 -11.01 13.59 1.80
CA ALA A 104 -10.68 14.82 2.51
C ALA A 104 -10.12 15.89 1.55
N ARG A 105 -9.21 15.52 0.65
CA ARG A 105 -8.67 16.43 -0.38
C ARG A 105 -9.75 16.89 -1.34
N PHE A 106 -10.64 16.00 -1.78
CA PHE A 106 -11.78 16.36 -2.63
C PHE A 106 -12.68 17.40 -1.95
N ASN A 107 -13.08 17.14 -0.70
CA ASN A 107 -13.94 18.04 0.05
C ASN A 107 -13.30 19.41 0.28
N ASN A 108 -12.01 19.45 0.62
CA ASN A 108 -11.30 20.70 0.90
C ASN A 108 -11.07 21.57 -0.35
N THR A 109 -11.01 20.95 -1.53
CA THR A 109 -10.70 21.65 -2.79
C THR A 109 -11.86 21.60 -3.80
N SER A 110 -12.99 21.02 -3.44
CA SER A 110 -14.09 20.74 -4.37
C SER A 110 -13.63 19.94 -5.61
N GLY A 111 -12.65 19.05 -5.42
CA GLY A 111 -12.08 18.20 -6.47
C GLY A 111 -11.15 18.94 -7.46
N THR A 112 -10.46 20.00 -7.01
CA THR A 112 -9.47 20.73 -7.82
C THR A 112 -8.02 20.54 -7.36
N ASP A 113 -7.78 19.72 -6.32
CA ASP A 113 -6.43 19.29 -5.95
C ASP A 113 -5.75 18.60 -7.15
N PRO A 114 -4.45 18.77 -7.37
CA PRO A 114 -3.75 18.20 -8.54
C PRO A 114 -3.88 16.68 -8.74
N ILE A 115 -4.24 15.92 -7.72
CA ILE A 115 -4.52 14.49 -7.90
C ILE A 115 -5.75 14.26 -8.80
N PHE A 116 -6.73 15.19 -8.77
CA PHE A 116 -7.96 15.12 -9.55
C PHE A 116 -7.73 15.66 -10.97
N THR A 117 -6.93 14.96 -11.75
CA THR A 117 -6.62 15.31 -13.15
C THR A 117 -7.21 14.23 -14.06
N PRO A 118 -7.95 14.59 -15.15
CA PRO A 118 -8.64 13.62 -15.99
C PRO A 118 -7.74 12.61 -16.71
N ASN A 119 -6.46 12.93 -16.92
CA ASN A 119 -5.56 12.04 -17.66
C ASN A 119 -5.49 10.61 -17.06
N ASP A 120 -5.53 10.47 -15.73
CA ASP A 120 -5.42 9.17 -15.05
C ASP A 120 -6.12 9.13 -13.68
N GLY A 121 -6.57 10.26 -13.13
CA GLY A 121 -7.36 10.30 -11.91
C GLY A 121 -8.83 10.00 -12.14
N SER A 122 -9.36 10.25 -13.35
CA SER A 122 -10.73 9.97 -13.72
C SER A 122 -10.93 8.55 -14.26
N THR A 123 -12.19 8.11 -14.34
CA THR A 123 -12.58 6.86 -14.96
C THR A 123 -12.35 6.88 -16.47
N CYS A 124 -12.46 8.05 -17.10
CA CYS A 124 -12.09 8.26 -18.50
C CYS A 124 -11.47 9.67 -18.68
N PRO A 125 -10.45 9.85 -19.55
CA PRO A 125 -9.82 11.16 -19.76
C PRO A 125 -10.76 12.22 -20.33
N THR A 126 -11.88 11.78 -20.92
CA THR A 126 -12.91 12.64 -21.54
C THR A 126 -14.09 12.94 -20.62
N ASP A 127 -14.03 12.49 -19.36
CA ASP A 127 -15.08 12.75 -18.38
C ASP A 127 -15.28 14.25 -18.15
N ASP A 128 -16.54 14.65 -17.98
CA ASP A 128 -16.87 16.01 -17.58
C ASP A 128 -16.38 16.28 -16.14
N VAL A 129 -15.61 17.33 -15.96
CA VAL A 129 -15.10 17.80 -14.66
C VAL A 129 -15.47 19.28 -14.41
N SER A 130 -16.45 19.82 -15.13
CA SER A 130 -16.81 21.22 -15.06
C SER A 130 -17.49 21.63 -13.74
N THR A 131 -18.23 20.72 -13.12
CA THR A 131 -18.93 20.94 -11.84
C THR A 131 -18.38 20.03 -10.74
N VAL A 132 -18.67 20.33 -9.47
CA VAL A 132 -18.30 19.45 -8.34
C VAL A 132 -18.96 18.08 -8.47
N ALA A 133 -20.23 18.03 -8.86
CA ALA A 133 -20.95 16.77 -9.06
C ALA A 133 -20.36 15.93 -10.21
N ALA A 134 -20.01 16.58 -11.33
CA ALA A 134 -19.34 15.92 -12.46
C ALA A 134 -17.96 15.37 -12.03
N ARG A 135 -17.16 16.16 -11.31
CA ARG A 135 -15.89 15.68 -10.73
C ARG A 135 -16.06 14.50 -9.78
N GLN A 136 -17.09 14.51 -8.95
CA GLN A 136 -17.36 13.39 -8.04
C GLN A 136 -17.65 12.10 -8.81
N THR A 137 -18.35 12.19 -9.93
CA THR A 137 -18.61 11.05 -10.84
C THR A 137 -17.34 10.62 -11.56
N ALA A 138 -16.62 11.56 -12.17
CA ALA A 138 -15.40 11.29 -12.93
C ALA A 138 -14.31 10.62 -12.07
N TYR A 139 -14.17 11.02 -10.81
CA TYR A 139 -13.15 10.49 -9.88
C TYR A 139 -13.67 9.39 -8.95
N ALA A 140 -14.78 8.73 -9.29
CA ALA A 140 -15.45 7.78 -8.40
C ALA A 140 -14.54 6.64 -7.90
N LEU A 141 -13.71 6.04 -8.76
CA LEU A 141 -12.78 4.97 -8.40
C LEU A 141 -11.61 5.49 -7.54
N LEU A 142 -11.11 6.68 -7.83
CA LEU A 142 -10.10 7.33 -7.01
C LEU A 142 -10.65 7.64 -5.61
N LEU A 143 -11.86 8.16 -5.52
CA LEU A 143 -12.54 8.51 -4.27
C LEU A 143 -12.91 7.28 -3.42
N SER A 144 -13.35 6.18 -4.05
CA SER A 144 -13.84 5.00 -3.33
C SER A 144 -12.76 3.98 -2.99
N LYS A 145 -11.76 3.82 -3.84
CA LYS A 145 -10.73 2.77 -3.72
C LYS A 145 -9.29 3.29 -3.82
N GLY A 146 -9.09 4.60 -4.10
CA GLY A 146 -7.76 5.17 -4.33
C GLY A 146 -7.08 4.62 -5.59
N LEU A 147 -7.85 4.34 -6.63
CA LEU A 147 -7.36 3.77 -7.88
C LEU A 147 -6.97 4.86 -8.87
N ILE A 148 -5.85 4.64 -9.53
CA ILE A 148 -5.35 5.45 -10.65
C ILE A 148 -5.53 4.64 -11.93
N ARG A 149 -6.05 5.28 -12.99
CA ARG A 149 -6.23 4.66 -14.30
C ARG A 149 -4.90 4.57 -15.04
N ILE A 150 -4.56 3.36 -15.48
CA ILE A 150 -3.35 3.08 -16.26
C ILE A 150 -3.78 2.57 -17.63
N ALA A 151 -3.67 3.43 -18.65
CA ALA A 151 -3.99 3.05 -20.02
C ALA A 151 -2.74 2.48 -20.71
N ARG A 152 -2.85 1.27 -21.27
CA ARG A 152 -1.75 0.63 -21.99
C ARG A 152 -2.23 -0.07 -23.26
N PRO A 153 -1.47 0.02 -24.36
CA PRO A 153 -1.74 -0.75 -25.55
C PRO A 153 -1.38 -2.24 -25.34
N ILE A 154 -2.01 -3.09 -26.11
CA ILE A 154 -1.52 -4.45 -26.32
C ILE A 154 -0.24 -4.36 -27.13
N PRO A 155 0.86 -5.01 -26.74
CA PRO A 155 2.15 -4.96 -27.46
C PRO A 155 2.00 -5.45 -28.90
N GLY A 156 2.73 -4.82 -29.81
CA GLY A 156 2.81 -5.29 -31.18
C GLY A 156 3.39 -6.72 -31.24
N GLY A 157 2.74 -7.64 -31.98
CA GLY A 157 3.15 -9.04 -32.05
C GLY A 157 2.80 -9.87 -30.80
N ALA A 158 1.89 -9.40 -29.96
CA ALA A 158 1.42 -10.17 -28.81
C ALA A 158 0.83 -11.51 -29.22
N GLU A 159 0.99 -12.52 -28.36
CA GLU A 159 0.43 -13.86 -28.51
C GLU A 159 -1.09 -13.93 -28.23
N PHE A 160 -1.74 -12.78 -28.00
CA PHE A 160 -3.16 -12.68 -27.69
C PHE A 160 -3.76 -11.43 -28.32
N THR A 161 -5.09 -11.46 -28.48
CA THR A 161 -5.89 -10.33 -28.97
C THR A 161 -7.06 -10.07 -28.04
N LEU A 162 -7.54 -8.81 -28.01
CA LEU A 162 -8.75 -8.44 -27.30
C LEU A 162 -9.97 -8.87 -28.13
N THR A 163 -10.76 -9.80 -27.61
CA THR A 163 -11.95 -10.35 -28.28
C THR A 163 -13.27 -9.96 -27.61
N GLY A 164 -13.23 -9.39 -26.41
CA GLY A 164 -14.40 -8.88 -25.71
C GLY A 164 -14.04 -7.86 -24.63
N VAL A 165 -14.94 -6.90 -24.41
CA VAL A 165 -14.80 -5.86 -23.39
C VAL A 165 -16.14 -5.65 -22.70
N SER A 166 -16.13 -5.63 -21.37
CA SER A 166 -17.21 -5.10 -20.55
C SER A 166 -16.62 -3.95 -19.73
N ASP A 167 -16.75 -2.72 -20.23
CA ASP A 167 -16.21 -1.51 -19.60
C ASP A 167 -17.39 -0.61 -19.18
N PRO A 168 -17.61 -0.41 -17.86
CA PRO A 168 -18.71 0.43 -17.38
C PRO A 168 -18.57 1.91 -17.75
N TYR A 169 -17.38 2.33 -18.17
CA TYR A 169 -17.07 3.72 -18.53
C TYR A 169 -16.98 3.95 -20.03
N ASN A 170 -17.04 2.89 -20.84
CA ASN A 170 -16.87 2.94 -22.31
C ASN A 170 -15.57 3.67 -22.73
N CYS A 171 -14.52 3.56 -21.92
CA CYS A 171 -13.25 4.27 -22.12
C CYS A 171 -12.16 3.39 -22.74
N THR A 172 -12.34 2.10 -22.74
CA THR A 172 -11.42 1.15 -23.38
C THR A 172 -11.53 1.28 -24.90
N THR A 173 -10.37 1.36 -25.55
CA THR A 173 -10.29 1.38 -27.02
C THR A 173 -9.68 0.08 -27.53
N SER A 174 -9.79 -0.17 -28.84
CA SER A 174 -9.09 -1.28 -29.48
C SER A 174 -7.56 -1.17 -29.39
N THR A 175 -7.04 0.02 -29.09
CA THR A 175 -5.61 0.30 -29.03
C THR A 175 -5.06 0.45 -27.62
N ALA A 176 -5.90 0.63 -26.60
CA ALA A 176 -5.46 0.75 -25.21
C ALA A 176 -6.50 0.23 -24.23
N LEU A 177 -6.07 -0.64 -23.33
CA LEU A 177 -6.83 -1.12 -22.19
C LEU A 177 -6.66 -0.16 -21.01
N ALA A 178 -7.71 0.07 -20.24
CA ALA A 178 -7.71 0.92 -19.07
C ALA A 178 -7.74 0.06 -17.78
N MET A 179 -6.59 -0.19 -17.17
CA MET A 179 -6.51 -0.82 -15.85
C MET A 179 -6.64 0.24 -14.75
N PHE A 180 -7.18 -0.19 -13.61
CA PHE A 180 -7.30 0.67 -12.43
C PHE A 180 -6.51 0.07 -11.28
N ARG A 181 -5.46 0.78 -10.82
CA ARG A 181 -4.49 0.23 -9.89
C ARG A 181 -4.24 1.14 -8.69
N ARG A 182 -4.05 0.52 -7.55
CA ARG A 182 -3.56 1.19 -6.34
C ARG A 182 -2.11 1.64 -6.55
N PRO A 183 -1.74 2.88 -6.21
CA PRO A 183 -0.34 3.27 -6.15
C PRO A 183 0.41 2.39 -5.13
N LEU A 184 1.56 1.85 -5.54
CA LEU A 184 2.50 1.19 -4.63
C LEU A 184 3.18 2.24 -3.75
N SER A 185 3.66 1.86 -2.58
CA SER A 185 4.42 2.77 -1.71
C SER A 185 5.72 3.21 -2.38
N ALA A 186 6.12 4.47 -2.18
CA ALA A 186 7.40 5.02 -2.61
C ALA A 186 8.50 4.88 -1.53
N THR A 187 8.35 3.95 -0.59
CA THR A 187 9.35 3.63 0.44
C THR A 187 9.70 2.16 0.43
N ASN A 188 10.75 1.80 1.17
CA ASN A 188 11.27 0.43 1.22
C ASN A 188 11.79 -0.08 -0.14
N LEU A 189 12.05 0.82 -1.08
CA LEU A 189 12.43 0.49 -2.45
C LEU A 189 13.81 -0.17 -2.55
N LYS A 190 14.67 -0.04 -1.53
CA LYS A 190 15.92 -0.81 -1.40
C LYS A 190 15.70 -2.32 -1.52
N PHE A 191 14.51 -2.81 -1.17
CA PHE A 191 14.19 -4.24 -1.17
C PHE A 191 13.46 -4.70 -2.45
N GLU A 192 13.24 -3.82 -3.39
CA GLU A 192 12.58 -4.16 -4.65
C GLU A 192 13.58 -4.68 -5.68
N ASN A 193 13.11 -5.59 -6.51
CA ASN A 193 13.82 -6.13 -7.67
C ASN A 193 12.95 -6.09 -8.92
N THR A 194 11.74 -5.57 -8.81
CA THR A 194 10.75 -5.42 -9.88
C THR A 194 9.89 -4.21 -9.58
N ILE A 195 9.68 -3.35 -10.57
CA ILE A 195 8.97 -2.09 -10.42
C ILE A 195 7.62 -2.14 -11.15
N MET A 196 6.59 -1.54 -10.54
CA MET A 196 5.20 -1.51 -10.97
C MET A 196 4.49 -2.87 -10.91
N TRP A 197 3.15 -2.85 -10.82
CA TRP A 197 2.34 -4.07 -10.72
C TRP A 197 2.56 -5.05 -11.89
N ASP A 198 2.82 -4.53 -13.08
CA ASP A 198 3.02 -5.25 -14.33
C ASP A 198 4.49 -5.34 -14.77
N SER A 199 5.43 -5.04 -13.88
CA SER A 199 6.89 -5.13 -14.10
C SER A 199 7.37 -4.31 -15.32
N ARG A 200 6.62 -3.27 -15.75
CA ARG A 200 6.92 -2.52 -16.98
C ARG A 200 8.17 -1.65 -16.88
N GLU A 201 8.63 -1.38 -15.67
CA GLU A 201 9.82 -0.56 -15.42
C GLU A 201 11.05 -1.42 -15.04
N ASP A 202 10.96 -2.74 -15.17
CA ASP A 202 12.06 -3.68 -14.98
C ASP A 202 12.87 -3.77 -16.31
N VAL A 203 13.54 -2.68 -16.67
CA VAL A 203 14.19 -2.50 -17.98
C VAL A 203 15.69 -2.73 -17.93
N ALA A 204 16.35 -2.40 -16.82
CA ALA A 204 17.80 -2.56 -16.65
C ALA A 204 18.17 -3.72 -15.73
N GLN A 205 17.20 -4.30 -15.01
CA GLN A 205 17.39 -5.31 -13.95
C GLN A 205 18.36 -4.84 -12.86
N LEU A 206 18.46 -3.52 -12.70
CA LEU A 206 19.21 -2.80 -11.68
C LEU A 206 18.25 -1.80 -11.05
N ILE A 207 17.81 -2.06 -9.85
CA ILE A 207 16.74 -1.33 -9.19
C ILE A 207 16.88 0.19 -9.28
N PHE A 208 18.08 0.72 -9.21
CA PHE A 208 18.34 2.16 -9.28
C PHE A 208 17.99 2.73 -10.67
N ASP A 209 18.40 2.07 -11.74
CA ASP A 209 18.13 2.50 -13.11
C ASP A 209 16.66 2.28 -13.48
N ASP A 210 16.06 1.20 -12.99
CA ASP A 210 14.63 0.92 -13.15
C ASP A 210 13.77 2.00 -12.45
N LEU A 211 14.14 2.43 -11.26
CA LEU A 211 13.50 3.56 -10.57
C LEU A 211 13.69 4.88 -11.30
N LYS A 212 14.86 5.14 -11.92
CA LYS A 212 15.06 6.32 -12.77
C LYS A 212 14.14 6.28 -14.00
N SER A 213 13.99 5.12 -14.63
CA SER A 213 13.02 4.92 -15.72
C SER A 213 11.60 5.21 -15.26
N GLN A 214 11.21 4.66 -14.10
CA GLN A 214 9.90 4.89 -13.51
C GLN A 214 9.65 6.37 -13.20
N ALA A 215 10.59 7.07 -12.54
CA ALA A 215 10.47 8.49 -12.22
C ALA A 215 10.33 9.36 -13.49
N LYS A 216 11.09 9.03 -14.54
CA LYS A 216 10.98 9.68 -15.85
C LYS A 216 9.57 9.46 -16.45
N ASN A 217 9.11 8.22 -16.52
CA ASN A 217 7.84 7.88 -17.14
C ASN A 217 6.65 8.42 -16.32
N ALA A 218 6.74 8.42 -14.99
CA ALA A 218 5.75 9.06 -14.13
C ALA A 218 5.66 10.57 -14.35
N THR A 219 6.81 11.24 -14.51
CA THR A 219 6.83 12.70 -14.79
C THR A 219 6.23 13.02 -16.15
N LEU A 220 6.56 12.27 -17.18
CA LEU A 220 6.01 12.46 -18.52
C LEU A 220 4.51 12.11 -18.58
N GLY A 221 4.09 10.99 -17.98
CA GLY A 221 2.72 10.49 -18.02
C GLY A 221 1.81 11.17 -16.99
N HIS A 222 2.06 10.94 -15.70
CA HIS A 222 1.18 11.40 -14.62
C HIS A 222 1.23 12.90 -14.39
N ALA A 223 2.42 13.52 -14.44
CA ALA A 223 2.58 14.95 -14.29
C ALA A 223 2.47 15.73 -15.62
N GLN A 224 2.35 15.01 -16.75
CA GLN A 224 2.21 15.59 -18.10
C GLN A 224 3.34 16.58 -18.43
N SER A 225 4.58 16.22 -18.14
CA SER A 225 5.73 17.04 -18.52
C SER A 225 5.94 17.02 -20.03
N ALA A 226 6.16 18.19 -20.61
CA ALA A 226 6.55 18.34 -22.02
C ALA A 226 8.04 18.02 -22.26
N THR A 227 8.84 17.97 -21.19
CA THR A 227 10.28 17.75 -21.26
C THR A 227 10.69 16.59 -20.34
N VAL A 228 11.67 15.81 -20.79
CA VAL A 228 12.26 14.76 -19.98
C VAL A 228 13.03 15.41 -18.81
N PRO A 229 12.81 14.99 -17.56
CA PRO A 229 13.62 15.44 -16.43
C PRO A 229 15.11 15.17 -16.67
N THR A 230 15.97 16.05 -16.17
CA THR A 230 17.41 15.83 -16.25
C THR A 230 17.87 14.61 -15.45
N ASP A 231 18.98 14.03 -15.82
CA ASP A 231 19.56 12.89 -15.11
C ASP A 231 19.83 13.21 -13.62
N ALA A 232 20.24 14.44 -13.32
CA ALA A 232 20.44 14.92 -11.96
C ALA A 232 19.13 14.93 -11.15
N GLN A 233 18.02 15.37 -11.73
CA GLN A 233 16.70 15.37 -11.10
C GLN A 233 16.22 13.92 -10.83
N LEU A 234 16.35 13.04 -11.82
CA LEU A 234 15.97 11.63 -11.67
C LEU A 234 16.84 10.94 -10.60
N THR A 235 18.14 11.18 -10.61
CA THR A 235 19.06 10.66 -9.59
C THR A 235 18.71 11.19 -8.20
N SER A 236 18.35 12.46 -8.07
CA SER A 236 17.95 13.08 -6.80
C SER A 236 16.66 12.44 -6.25
N ILE A 237 15.65 12.20 -7.11
CA ILE A 237 14.41 11.50 -6.72
C ILE A 237 14.73 10.09 -6.23
N VAL A 238 15.47 9.30 -6.99
CA VAL A 238 15.74 7.89 -6.65
C VAL A 238 16.61 7.77 -5.38
N ASN A 239 17.60 8.63 -5.20
CA ASN A 239 18.36 8.69 -3.96
C ASN A 239 17.48 9.01 -2.75
N PHE A 240 16.49 9.88 -2.91
CA PHE A 240 15.53 10.20 -1.87
C PHE A 240 14.66 8.98 -1.53
N GLU A 241 14.01 8.36 -2.51
CA GLU A 241 13.11 7.24 -2.33
C GLU A 241 13.81 6.00 -1.75
N THR A 242 15.00 5.67 -2.23
CA THR A 242 15.77 4.51 -1.77
C THR A 242 16.36 4.68 -0.36
N ALA A 243 16.46 5.92 0.12
CA ALA A 243 16.87 6.21 1.50
C ALA A 243 15.70 6.11 2.50
N LEU A 244 14.45 6.02 2.05
CA LEU A 244 13.27 6.02 2.91
C LEU A 244 12.83 4.61 3.28
N PHE A 245 12.60 4.43 4.57
CA PHE A 245 12.03 3.21 5.16
C PHE A 245 10.78 3.56 5.95
N ASN A 246 9.72 2.80 5.77
CA ASN A 246 8.44 3.00 6.44
C ASN A 246 7.95 1.68 7.02
N ALA A 247 7.49 1.71 8.27
CA ALA A 247 6.99 0.53 8.97
C ALA A 247 6.21 0.91 10.23
N GLN A 248 5.40 -0.02 10.69
CA GLN A 248 4.67 0.09 11.95
C GLN A 248 5.64 0.16 13.14
N THR A 249 5.36 1.05 14.11
CA THR A 249 6.19 1.26 15.32
C THR A 249 5.44 0.95 16.61
N VAL A 250 4.11 1.13 16.61
CA VAL A 250 3.24 0.88 17.75
C VAL A 250 1.99 0.16 17.26
N ASP A 251 1.58 -0.89 17.95
CA ASP A 251 0.28 -1.52 17.84
C ASP A 251 -0.61 -1.09 19.01
N ASN A 252 -1.90 -0.83 18.77
CA ASN A 252 -2.82 -0.32 19.78
C ASN A 252 -2.98 -1.28 20.98
N ALA A 253 -2.86 -2.58 20.77
CA ALA A 253 -3.02 -3.59 21.81
C ALA A 253 -1.66 -4.07 22.36
N ALA A 254 -0.65 -4.28 21.50
CA ALA A 254 0.67 -4.80 21.89
C ALA A 254 1.64 -3.69 22.36
N GLY A 255 1.32 -2.40 22.09
CA GLY A 255 2.19 -1.27 22.39
C GLY A 255 3.39 -1.19 21.45
N SER A 256 4.54 -0.73 21.96
CA SER A 256 5.76 -0.60 21.14
C SER A 256 6.18 -1.95 20.52
N LEU A 257 6.40 -1.95 19.21
CA LEU A 257 6.84 -3.11 18.44
C LEU A 257 8.34 -3.41 18.57
N THR A 258 9.06 -2.58 19.33
CA THR A 258 10.47 -2.84 19.70
C THR A 258 10.63 -3.31 21.15
N ALA A 259 9.54 -3.39 21.92
CA ALA A 259 9.60 -3.83 23.31
C ALA A 259 9.89 -5.32 23.41
N GLN A 260 10.52 -5.72 24.54
CA GLN A 260 10.77 -7.14 24.91
C GLN A 260 11.37 -7.99 23.76
N GLY A 261 12.32 -7.40 23.01
CA GLY A 261 13.01 -8.10 21.94
C GLY A 261 12.29 -8.08 20.58
N GLY A 262 11.15 -7.41 20.46
CA GLY A 262 10.53 -7.14 19.17
C GLY A 262 11.42 -6.30 18.26
N ARG A 263 11.35 -6.52 16.96
CA ARG A 263 12.22 -5.92 15.94
C ARG A 263 11.41 -5.15 14.88
N GLY A 264 10.29 -4.55 15.28
CA GLY A 264 9.46 -3.69 14.43
C GLY A 264 10.12 -2.35 14.12
N GLY A 265 9.44 -1.54 13.30
CA GLY A 265 9.82 -0.16 12.99
C GLY A 265 10.80 0.02 11.83
N PRO A 266 10.84 1.24 11.25
CA PRO A 266 11.57 1.51 10.02
C PRO A 266 13.09 1.60 10.25
N GLN A 267 13.55 1.99 11.44
CA GLN A 267 14.97 2.09 11.73
C GLN A 267 15.66 0.73 11.73
N ILE A 268 15.02 -0.30 12.32
CA ILE A 268 15.53 -1.68 12.30
C ILE A 268 15.42 -2.23 10.87
N LEU A 269 14.30 -1.95 10.18
CA LEU A 269 14.12 -2.35 8.78
C LEU A 269 15.23 -1.79 7.88
N SER A 270 15.66 -0.55 8.08
CA SER A 270 16.72 0.08 7.25
C SER A 270 18.05 -0.67 7.29
N GLN A 271 18.31 -1.41 8.37
CA GLN A 271 19.53 -2.20 8.59
C GLN A 271 19.42 -3.61 7.99
N GLN A 272 18.23 -4.05 7.57
CA GLN A 272 18.01 -5.35 6.97
C GLN A 272 18.82 -5.46 5.67
N PRO A 273 19.72 -6.46 5.54
CA PRO A 273 20.43 -6.70 4.28
C PRO A 273 19.47 -7.23 3.20
N PHE A 274 19.74 -6.85 1.97
CA PHE A 274 19.02 -7.40 0.83
C PHE A 274 19.93 -7.53 -0.38
N THR A 275 19.83 -8.69 -1.02
CA THR A 275 20.38 -8.94 -2.34
C THR A 275 19.31 -9.68 -3.16
N PRO A 276 18.95 -9.22 -4.37
CA PRO A 276 18.00 -9.91 -5.22
C PRO A 276 18.33 -11.39 -5.38
N GLY A 277 17.35 -12.28 -5.21
CA GLY A 277 17.54 -13.72 -5.29
C GLY A 277 18.14 -14.39 -4.05
N ALA A 278 18.44 -13.63 -2.97
CA ALA A 278 19.09 -14.18 -1.78
C ALA A 278 18.31 -15.32 -1.10
N ASN A 279 16.98 -15.33 -1.23
CA ASN A 279 16.10 -16.39 -0.71
C ASN A 279 15.10 -16.81 -1.79
N SER A 280 15.60 -17.35 -2.90
CA SER A 280 14.76 -17.77 -4.02
C SER A 280 14.14 -19.14 -3.77
N VAL A 281 12.81 -19.26 -3.92
CA VAL A 281 12.09 -20.54 -3.93
C VAL A 281 12.49 -21.41 -5.12
N PHE A 282 13.11 -20.84 -6.15
CA PHE A 282 13.60 -21.54 -7.33
C PHE A 282 15.03 -22.07 -7.18
N ALA A 283 15.69 -21.82 -6.04
CA ALA A 283 17.07 -22.20 -5.80
C ALA A 283 17.22 -23.12 -4.58
N ALA A 284 18.28 -23.92 -4.58
CA ALA A 284 18.66 -24.71 -3.40
C ALA A 284 18.99 -23.77 -2.22
N GLY A 285 18.58 -24.18 -1.01
CA GLY A 285 18.84 -23.40 0.20
C GLY A 285 17.76 -22.36 0.53
N PHE A 286 16.60 -22.44 -0.11
CA PHE A 286 15.43 -21.64 0.28
C PHE A 286 15.11 -21.83 1.76
N ASN A 287 14.98 -20.72 2.50
CA ASN A 287 14.60 -20.71 3.90
C ASN A 287 13.17 -20.16 4.04
N PRO A 288 12.19 -20.98 4.46
CA PRO A 288 10.81 -20.55 4.65
C PRO A 288 10.61 -19.64 5.88
N ASN A 289 11.57 -19.58 6.82
CA ASN A 289 11.51 -18.67 7.97
C ASN A 289 11.92 -17.27 7.53
N VAL A 290 11.01 -16.62 6.79
CA VAL A 290 11.26 -15.31 6.17
C VAL A 290 11.17 -14.17 7.18
N PHE A 291 10.32 -14.30 8.20
CA PHE A 291 10.17 -13.29 9.25
C PHE A 291 10.72 -13.80 10.59
N ASP A 292 11.46 -12.95 11.28
CA ASP A 292 11.99 -13.17 12.63
C ASP A 292 11.82 -11.92 13.53
N LEU A 293 10.82 -11.09 13.23
CA LEU A 293 10.63 -9.81 13.90
C LEU A 293 10.13 -9.97 15.33
N TYR A 294 9.29 -10.96 15.57
CA TYR A 294 8.59 -11.16 16.84
C TYR A 294 8.83 -12.54 17.46
N THR A 295 9.82 -13.29 16.98
CA THR A 295 10.20 -14.60 17.53
C THR A 295 10.49 -14.53 19.04
N ALA A 296 11.08 -13.42 19.54
CA ALA A 296 11.31 -13.21 20.96
C ALA A 296 10.01 -13.20 21.80
N TRP A 297 8.89 -12.85 21.19
CA TRP A 297 7.60 -12.82 21.88
C TRP A 297 6.93 -14.19 22.01
N GLU A 298 7.38 -15.21 21.29
CA GLU A 298 6.85 -16.58 21.44
C GLU A 298 7.02 -17.13 22.88
N SER A 299 8.04 -16.66 23.60
CA SER A 299 8.35 -17.11 24.98
C SER A 299 7.72 -16.25 26.07
N LEU A 300 6.96 -15.22 25.74
CA LEU A 300 6.31 -14.38 26.73
C LEU A 300 5.28 -15.17 27.52
N SER A 301 5.16 -14.84 28.80
CA SER A 301 4.18 -15.43 29.70
C SER A 301 3.44 -14.33 30.46
N GLY A 302 2.13 -14.41 30.51
CA GLY A 302 1.28 -13.44 31.18
C GLY A 302 -0.13 -13.48 30.62
N THR A 303 -1.09 -13.03 31.40
CA THR A 303 -2.53 -13.00 31.05
C THR A 303 -3.04 -11.59 30.79
N ASP A 304 -2.17 -10.60 30.93
CA ASP A 304 -2.51 -9.21 30.61
C ASP A 304 -2.68 -9.00 29.09
N ASN A 305 -3.49 -8.01 28.73
CA ASN A 305 -3.89 -7.77 27.35
C ASN A 305 -2.69 -7.49 26.43
N VAL A 306 -1.68 -6.76 26.90
CA VAL A 306 -0.50 -6.41 26.10
C VAL A 306 0.32 -7.68 25.76
N THR A 307 0.57 -8.53 26.76
CA THR A 307 1.25 -9.81 26.56
C THR A 307 0.48 -10.71 25.60
N GLN A 308 -0.84 -10.81 25.74
CA GLN A 308 -1.66 -11.64 24.85
C GLN A 308 -1.67 -11.10 23.40
N ALA A 309 -1.68 -9.77 23.20
CA ALA A 309 -1.57 -9.17 21.88
C ALA A 309 -0.20 -9.47 21.23
N ARG A 310 0.90 -9.36 21.97
CA ARG A 310 2.25 -9.73 21.49
C ARG A 310 2.35 -11.20 21.11
N LEU A 311 1.79 -12.08 21.94
CA LEU A 311 1.71 -13.52 21.64
C LEU A 311 0.90 -13.80 20.37
N SER A 312 -0.18 -13.04 20.11
CA SER A 312 -0.97 -13.15 18.89
C SER A 312 -0.14 -12.76 17.65
N ILE A 313 0.58 -11.65 17.71
CA ILE A 313 1.49 -11.21 16.63
C ILE A 313 2.57 -12.28 16.36
N ALA A 314 3.21 -12.81 17.40
CA ALA A 314 4.24 -13.84 17.25
C ALA A 314 3.67 -15.16 16.67
N ARG A 315 2.46 -15.57 17.07
CA ARG A 315 1.78 -16.72 16.45
C ARG A 315 1.48 -16.47 14.98
N GLY A 316 1.06 -15.23 14.62
CA GLY A 316 0.84 -14.82 13.23
C GLY A 316 2.11 -14.89 12.39
N GLU A 317 3.24 -14.40 12.92
CA GLU A 317 4.56 -14.53 12.27
C GLU A 317 4.91 -16.01 12.03
N LYS A 318 4.74 -16.85 13.05
CA LYS A 318 5.00 -18.28 12.93
C LYS A 318 4.10 -18.94 11.89
N LEU A 319 2.79 -18.64 11.90
CA LEU A 319 1.85 -19.15 10.89
C LEU A 319 2.26 -18.74 9.49
N PHE A 320 2.65 -17.48 9.28
CA PHE A 320 3.11 -16.98 7.99
C PHE A 320 4.30 -17.80 7.45
N ASN A 321 5.26 -18.10 8.32
CA ASN A 321 6.45 -18.85 7.95
C ASN A 321 6.20 -20.36 7.78
N THR A 322 5.27 -20.96 8.55
CA THR A 322 5.25 -22.42 8.74
C THR A 322 3.93 -23.11 8.42
N LYS A 323 2.80 -22.36 8.27
CA LYS A 323 1.51 -22.99 7.94
C LYS A 323 1.59 -23.64 6.56
N PRO A 324 1.43 -24.96 6.45
CA PRO A 324 1.53 -25.67 5.19
C PRO A 324 0.41 -25.24 4.21
N ILE A 325 0.78 -25.03 2.97
CA ILE A 325 -0.12 -24.68 1.87
C ILE A 325 0.19 -25.59 0.67
N ASN A 326 -0.81 -26.21 0.11
CA ASN A 326 -0.73 -26.84 -1.20
C ASN A 326 -0.98 -25.76 -2.27
N ILE A 327 0.09 -25.23 -2.84
CA ILE A 327 0.02 -24.17 -3.85
C ILE A 327 -0.17 -24.81 -5.21
N ASP A 328 -1.28 -24.57 -5.85
CA ASP A 328 -1.61 -25.08 -7.18
C ASP A 328 -2.02 -23.95 -8.13
N SER A 329 -1.91 -24.23 -9.43
CA SER A 329 -2.44 -23.38 -10.50
C SER A 329 -1.99 -21.92 -10.42
N VAL A 330 -0.75 -21.67 -9.93
CA VAL A 330 -0.10 -20.35 -9.89
C VAL A 330 0.88 -20.26 -11.05
N ARG A 331 0.52 -19.52 -12.09
CA ARG A 331 1.44 -19.22 -13.20
C ARG A 331 2.54 -18.28 -12.73
N GLY A 332 3.78 -18.58 -13.07
CA GLY A 332 4.99 -17.95 -12.54
C GLY A 332 5.61 -18.72 -11.36
N LEU A 333 4.92 -19.75 -10.82
CA LEU A 333 5.46 -20.65 -9.80
C LEU A 333 5.35 -22.11 -10.24
N ASN A 334 4.11 -22.64 -10.37
CA ASN A 334 3.88 -24.06 -10.67
C ASN A 334 4.39 -24.46 -12.06
N ASP A 335 4.21 -23.59 -13.05
CA ASP A 335 4.71 -23.76 -14.42
C ASP A 335 6.25 -23.67 -14.48
N VAL A 336 6.87 -22.76 -13.73
CA VAL A 336 8.33 -22.60 -13.66
C VAL A 336 9.00 -23.79 -12.97
N LEU A 337 8.40 -24.27 -11.88
CA LEU A 337 8.89 -25.45 -11.16
C LEU A 337 8.49 -26.78 -11.81
N ASN A 338 7.61 -26.75 -12.84
CA ASN A 338 7.02 -27.92 -13.45
C ASN A 338 6.36 -28.87 -12.43
N GLN A 339 5.62 -28.30 -11.49
CA GLN A 339 4.92 -29.03 -10.42
C GLN A 339 3.45 -28.64 -10.37
N VAL A 340 2.55 -29.62 -10.40
CA VAL A 340 1.10 -29.41 -10.28
C VAL A 340 0.77 -28.82 -8.90
N ILE A 341 1.40 -29.31 -7.85
CA ILE A 341 1.29 -28.82 -6.48
C ILE A 341 2.69 -28.52 -5.93
N VAL A 342 2.87 -27.31 -5.46
CA VAL A 342 4.05 -26.91 -4.71
C VAL A 342 3.69 -26.90 -3.22
N ALA A 343 4.29 -27.79 -2.45
CA ALA A 343 4.17 -27.75 -0.98
C ALA A 343 4.96 -26.55 -0.46
N GLY A 344 4.27 -25.59 0.14
CA GLY A 344 4.87 -24.33 0.57
C GLY A 344 4.18 -23.71 1.77
N THR A 345 4.44 -22.43 1.98
CA THR A 345 3.86 -21.56 3.01
C THR A 345 3.62 -20.18 2.39
N CYS A 346 3.15 -19.18 3.16
CA CYS A 346 3.04 -17.79 2.66
C CYS A 346 4.42 -17.27 2.17
N SER A 347 5.49 -17.64 2.88
CA SER A 347 6.86 -17.23 2.54
C SER A 347 7.42 -17.87 1.25
N THR A 348 6.74 -18.85 0.66
CA THR A 348 7.13 -19.39 -0.67
C THR A 348 7.08 -18.31 -1.76
N CYS A 349 6.08 -17.45 -1.73
CA CYS A 349 5.94 -16.31 -2.65
C CYS A 349 6.51 -15.02 -2.04
N HIS A 350 6.24 -14.78 -0.75
CA HIS A 350 6.69 -13.62 0.01
C HIS A 350 8.07 -13.90 0.65
N SER A 351 9.10 -14.05 -0.17
CA SER A 351 10.35 -14.72 0.18
C SER A 351 11.50 -13.79 0.62
N THR A 352 11.35 -12.47 0.51
CA THR A 352 12.39 -11.53 0.99
C THR A 352 12.37 -11.45 2.52
N PRO A 353 13.48 -11.80 3.20
CA PRO A 353 13.55 -11.81 4.66
C PRO A 353 13.12 -10.47 5.31
N ASN A 354 12.22 -10.54 6.27
CA ASN A 354 11.68 -9.41 7.04
C ASN A 354 11.00 -8.29 6.22
N VAL A 355 10.74 -8.52 4.94
CA VAL A 355 10.13 -7.55 4.01
C VAL A 355 8.89 -8.11 3.33
N GLY A 356 8.94 -9.36 2.88
CA GLY A 356 7.79 -10.10 2.39
C GLY A 356 7.37 -9.82 0.94
N ASN A 357 8.20 -9.15 0.12
CA ASN A 357 8.04 -9.22 -1.34
C ASN A 357 8.74 -10.48 -1.91
N SER A 358 8.71 -10.66 -3.23
CA SER A 358 9.50 -11.72 -3.86
C SER A 358 10.99 -11.39 -3.81
N SER A 359 11.82 -12.36 -3.41
CA SER A 359 13.27 -12.23 -3.49
C SER A 359 13.81 -12.27 -4.93
N THR A 360 12.96 -12.63 -5.89
CA THR A 360 13.26 -12.68 -7.32
C THR A 360 12.35 -11.73 -8.09
N ASN A 361 12.67 -11.46 -9.36
CA ASN A 361 11.83 -10.65 -10.24
C ASN A 361 10.64 -11.42 -10.85
N GLN A 362 10.17 -12.48 -10.20
CA GLN A 362 9.02 -13.25 -10.65
C GLN A 362 7.70 -12.58 -10.35
N SER A 363 6.90 -12.34 -11.39
CA SER A 363 5.49 -12.00 -11.27
C SER A 363 4.65 -13.27 -11.30
N MET A 364 3.57 -13.29 -10.52
CA MET A 364 2.74 -14.49 -10.34
C MET A 364 1.26 -14.18 -10.54
N ASP A 365 0.54 -15.14 -11.11
CA ASP A 365 -0.92 -15.12 -11.17
C ASP A 365 -1.49 -16.01 -10.06
N ILE A 366 -2.00 -15.38 -9.02
CA ILE A 366 -2.69 -16.04 -7.91
C ILE A 366 -4.22 -15.95 -8.03
N GLY A 367 -4.71 -15.38 -9.13
CA GLY A 367 -6.14 -15.23 -9.42
C GLY A 367 -6.77 -13.92 -8.96
N THR A 368 -5.99 -12.91 -8.55
CA THR A 368 -6.52 -11.61 -8.10
C THR A 368 -7.14 -10.79 -9.22
N ALA A 369 -6.73 -10.99 -10.47
CA ALA A 369 -7.28 -10.31 -11.65
C ALA A 369 -8.37 -11.10 -12.38
N ASN A 370 -8.84 -12.23 -11.85
CA ASN A 370 -9.81 -13.11 -12.53
C ASN A 370 -11.22 -12.51 -12.51
N ALA A 371 -12.02 -12.82 -13.55
CA ALA A 371 -13.38 -12.35 -13.74
C ALA A 371 -14.30 -12.56 -12.53
N ASN A 372 -14.16 -13.67 -11.80
CA ASN A 372 -14.96 -13.99 -10.61
C ASN A 372 -14.58 -13.17 -9.37
N ARG A 373 -13.50 -12.40 -9.46
CA ARG A 373 -13.03 -11.48 -8.40
C ARG A 373 -13.34 -10.04 -8.71
N ARG A 374 -13.49 -9.71 -9.98
CA ARG A 374 -13.76 -8.36 -10.45
C ARG A 374 -14.99 -7.76 -9.78
N THR A 375 -14.91 -6.54 -9.31
CA THR A 375 -16.06 -5.74 -8.87
C THR A 375 -16.74 -5.09 -10.09
N PRO A 376 -18.08 -4.88 -10.08
CA PRO A 376 -18.82 -4.38 -11.24
C PRO A 376 -18.39 -3.02 -11.78
N ASP A 377 -17.70 -2.22 -10.95
CA ASP A 377 -17.15 -0.90 -11.28
C ASP A 377 -15.78 -0.95 -11.96
N LEU A 378 -15.24 -2.15 -12.25
CA LEU A 378 -14.01 -2.32 -13.02
C LEU A 378 -14.29 -2.87 -14.42
N PRO A 379 -13.47 -2.57 -15.43
CA PRO A 379 -13.54 -3.23 -16.72
C PRO A 379 -13.26 -4.73 -16.64
N LEU A 380 -13.76 -5.49 -17.59
CA LEU A 380 -13.42 -6.90 -17.82
C LEU A 380 -13.01 -7.10 -19.27
N TYR A 381 -11.84 -7.67 -19.47
CA TYR A 381 -11.26 -7.94 -20.79
C TYR A 381 -11.30 -9.42 -21.08
N THR A 382 -11.79 -9.80 -22.26
CA THR A 382 -11.66 -11.15 -22.80
C THR A 382 -10.49 -11.15 -23.79
N LEU A 383 -9.45 -11.89 -23.45
CA LEU A 383 -8.23 -12.03 -24.25
C LEU A 383 -8.18 -13.44 -24.81
N THR A 384 -8.06 -13.57 -26.13
CA THR A 384 -7.92 -14.86 -26.81
C THR A 384 -6.49 -15.00 -27.31
N CYS A 385 -5.83 -16.04 -26.86
CA CYS A 385 -4.46 -16.37 -27.23
C CYS A 385 -4.36 -17.08 -28.59
N THR A 386 -3.19 -17.06 -29.22
CA THR A 386 -2.90 -17.76 -30.48
C THR A 386 -3.07 -19.28 -30.38
N ASN A 387 -2.98 -19.86 -29.20
CA ASN A 387 -3.28 -21.27 -28.91
C ASN A 387 -4.76 -21.54 -28.56
N ASN A 388 -5.66 -20.59 -28.80
CA ASN A 388 -7.09 -20.60 -28.50
C ASN A 388 -7.44 -20.61 -26.99
N SER A 389 -6.51 -20.43 -26.07
CA SER A 389 -6.85 -20.21 -24.66
C SER A 389 -7.53 -18.86 -24.49
N ILE A 390 -8.55 -18.80 -23.63
CA ILE A 390 -9.31 -17.57 -23.36
C ILE A 390 -9.13 -17.20 -21.90
N PHE A 391 -8.81 -15.93 -21.66
CA PHE A 391 -8.67 -15.34 -20.33
C PHE A 391 -9.69 -14.20 -20.18
N GLN A 392 -10.37 -14.16 -19.03
CA GLN A 392 -11.22 -13.05 -18.63
C GLN A 392 -10.64 -12.41 -17.37
N VAL A 393 -10.13 -11.20 -17.51
CA VAL A 393 -9.37 -10.49 -16.48
C VAL A 393 -9.73 -9.01 -16.45
N ASP A 394 -9.66 -8.39 -15.29
CA ASP A 394 -9.75 -6.93 -15.13
C ASP A 394 -8.39 -6.25 -15.34
N ASP A 395 -7.31 -7.00 -15.18
CA ASP A 395 -5.95 -6.55 -15.41
C ASP A 395 -5.10 -7.64 -16.09
N PRO A 396 -4.62 -7.44 -17.32
CA PRO A 396 -3.73 -8.38 -17.99
C PRO A 396 -2.32 -8.47 -17.38
N GLY A 397 -1.94 -7.56 -16.46
CA GLY A 397 -0.67 -7.58 -15.75
C GLY A 397 0.56 -7.56 -16.67
N LEU A 398 1.52 -8.43 -16.38
CA LEU A 398 2.80 -8.56 -17.09
C LEU A 398 2.64 -8.77 -18.61
N ALA A 399 1.55 -9.36 -19.06
CA ALA A 399 1.31 -9.59 -20.48
C ALA A 399 1.28 -8.30 -21.32
N LEU A 400 0.89 -7.16 -20.75
CA LEU A 400 0.97 -5.87 -21.43
C LEU A 400 2.40 -5.32 -21.54
N THR A 401 3.36 -5.99 -20.93
CA THR A 401 4.79 -5.70 -21.07
C THR A 401 5.46 -6.68 -22.02
N THR A 402 5.16 -7.96 -21.89
CA THR A 402 5.84 -9.03 -22.64
C THR A 402 5.16 -9.44 -23.93
N GLY A 403 3.86 -9.19 -24.08
CA GLY A 403 3.05 -9.72 -25.17
C GLY A 403 2.76 -11.23 -25.09
N LYS A 404 3.21 -11.91 -24.02
CA LYS A 404 3.09 -13.37 -23.90
C LYS A 404 1.77 -13.77 -23.27
N CYS A 405 1.13 -14.79 -23.86
CA CYS A 405 -0.12 -15.33 -23.35
C CYS A 405 0.02 -15.91 -21.94
N ASN A 406 1.13 -16.57 -21.64
CA ASN A 406 1.37 -17.16 -20.31
C ASN A 406 1.55 -16.10 -19.21
N ASP A 407 1.76 -14.84 -19.57
CA ASP A 407 1.97 -13.74 -18.60
C ASP A 407 0.68 -12.96 -18.30
N ILE A 408 -0.45 -13.31 -18.90
CA ILE A 408 -1.75 -12.69 -18.61
C ILE A 408 -2.07 -12.87 -17.12
N ALA A 409 -2.47 -11.77 -16.45
CA ALA A 409 -2.81 -11.69 -15.04
C ALA A 409 -1.64 -11.91 -14.04
N LYS A 410 -0.40 -12.07 -14.51
CA LYS A 410 0.76 -12.08 -13.60
C LYS A 410 1.04 -10.68 -13.09
N LEU A 411 1.12 -10.54 -11.78
CA LEU A 411 1.42 -9.30 -11.08
C LEU A 411 2.62 -9.49 -10.16
N LYS A 412 3.37 -8.40 -9.89
CA LYS A 412 4.48 -8.46 -8.93
C LYS A 412 3.96 -8.76 -7.52
N ILE A 413 4.80 -9.34 -6.68
CA ILE A 413 4.55 -9.55 -5.26
C ILE A 413 5.07 -8.32 -4.51
N PRO A 414 4.21 -7.49 -3.91
CA PRO A 414 4.62 -6.24 -3.28
C PRO A 414 5.27 -6.46 -1.91
N VAL A 415 6.01 -5.45 -1.45
CA VAL A 415 6.48 -5.34 -0.05
C VAL A 415 5.30 -5.38 0.91
N LEU A 416 5.42 -6.19 1.98
CA LEU A 416 4.40 -6.34 3.02
C LEU A 416 4.59 -5.37 4.20
N ARG A 417 5.64 -4.55 4.21
CA ARG A 417 5.83 -3.55 5.26
C ARG A 417 4.84 -2.40 5.08
N ASP A 418 4.39 -1.85 6.22
CA ASP A 418 3.49 -0.70 6.25
C ASP A 418 2.13 -0.99 5.59
N LEU A 419 1.51 -2.12 5.93
CA LEU A 419 0.20 -2.50 5.39
C LEU A 419 -0.95 -1.76 6.06
N ALA A 420 -0.89 -1.56 7.39
CA ALA A 420 -1.98 -1.02 8.18
C ALA A 420 -2.57 0.31 7.66
N PRO A 421 -1.77 1.32 7.26
CA PRO A 421 -2.31 2.58 6.73
C PRO A 421 -2.79 2.52 5.28
N ARG A 422 -2.58 1.42 4.53
CA ARG A 422 -2.74 1.40 3.06
C ARG A 422 -3.96 0.66 2.53
N ALA A 423 -4.98 0.41 3.36
CA ALA A 423 -6.24 -0.14 2.86
C ALA A 423 -6.88 0.75 1.76
N PRO A 424 -7.62 0.16 0.78
CA PRO A 424 -7.85 -1.26 0.53
C PRO A 424 -6.67 -1.95 -0.19
N TYR A 425 -6.71 -3.29 -0.25
CA TYR A 425 -5.58 -4.13 -0.69
C TYR A 425 -5.79 -4.75 -2.05
N PHE A 426 -4.76 -5.44 -2.56
CA PHE A 426 -4.55 -5.89 -3.93
C PHE A 426 -4.36 -4.72 -4.91
N HIS A 427 -4.07 -5.06 -6.17
CA HIS A 427 -3.78 -4.06 -7.20
C HIS A 427 -4.98 -3.15 -7.50
N ASP A 428 -6.19 -3.66 -7.37
CA ASP A 428 -7.48 -3.05 -7.72
C ASP A 428 -8.33 -2.64 -6.49
N GLY A 429 -7.80 -2.81 -5.28
CA GLY A 429 -8.49 -2.43 -4.04
C GLY A 429 -9.72 -3.30 -3.70
N GLN A 430 -9.80 -4.53 -4.20
CA GLN A 430 -10.96 -5.41 -3.98
C GLN A 430 -11.05 -5.97 -2.54
N ALA A 431 -9.99 -5.95 -1.76
CA ALA A 431 -10.00 -6.36 -0.37
C ALA A 431 -9.98 -5.12 0.54
N ALA A 432 -11.08 -4.88 1.25
CA ALA A 432 -11.24 -3.69 2.10
C ALA A 432 -10.36 -3.76 3.35
N THR A 433 -10.09 -4.96 3.87
CA THR A 433 -9.38 -5.22 5.12
C THR A 433 -8.31 -6.30 4.93
N LEU A 434 -7.35 -6.39 5.87
CA LEU A 434 -6.40 -7.51 5.91
C LEU A 434 -7.08 -8.86 6.21
N MET A 435 -8.24 -8.85 6.87
CA MET A 435 -9.03 -10.07 7.04
C MET A 435 -9.53 -10.58 5.67
N ASP A 436 -10.00 -9.70 4.79
CA ASP A 436 -10.42 -10.08 3.42
C ASP A 436 -9.24 -10.66 2.61
N VAL A 437 -8.02 -10.12 2.83
CA VAL A 437 -6.79 -10.66 2.22
C VAL A 437 -6.52 -12.07 2.73
N VAL A 438 -6.56 -12.29 4.04
CA VAL A 438 -6.33 -13.61 4.65
C VAL A 438 -7.42 -14.60 4.22
N ASP A 439 -8.67 -14.16 4.14
CA ASP A 439 -9.79 -14.99 3.66
C ASP A 439 -9.63 -15.36 2.18
N PHE A 440 -9.14 -14.43 1.35
CA PHE A 440 -8.81 -14.74 -0.04
C PHE A 440 -7.81 -15.90 -0.13
N TYR A 441 -6.67 -15.81 0.56
CA TYR A 441 -5.64 -16.85 0.51
C TYR A 441 -6.15 -18.17 1.12
N ASN A 442 -6.88 -18.09 2.23
CA ASN A 442 -7.48 -19.27 2.86
C ASN A 442 -8.41 -20.03 1.93
N ASN A 443 -9.25 -19.30 1.18
CA ASN A 443 -10.21 -19.88 0.23
C ASN A 443 -9.51 -20.33 -1.05
N ARG A 444 -8.56 -19.55 -1.58
CA ARG A 444 -7.85 -19.82 -2.84
C ARG A 444 -7.04 -21.10 -2.78
N PHE A 445 -6.39 -21.35 -1.65
CA PHE A 445 -5.49 -22.50 -1.46
C PHE A 445 -6.03 -23.53 -0.47
N GLN A 446 -7.27 -23.40 -0.01
CA GLN A 446 -7.92 -24.31 0.94
C GLN A 446 -7.05 -24.59 2.18
N ILE A 447 -6.47 -23.52 2.78
CA ILE A 447 -5.48 -23.62 3.86
C ILE A 447 -6.12 -24.18 5.14
N GLY A 448 -7.42 -23.95 5.35
CA GLY A 448 -8.13 -24.43 6.54
C GLY A 448 -7.77 -23.68 7.81
N LEU A 449 -7.57 -22.35 7.71
CA LEU A 449 -7.30 -21.50 8.87
C LEU A 449 -8.51 -21.44 9.80
N THR A 450 -8.27 -21.64 11.09
CA THR A 450 -9.26 -21.34 12.15
C THR A 450 -9.45 -19.83 12.30
N THR A 451 -10.53 -19.42 12.97
CA THR A 451 -10.79 -17.99 13.26
C THR A 451 -9.62 -17.36 14.04
N GLN A 452 -9.04 -18.09 15.01
CA GLN A 452 -7.90 -17.60 15.77
C GLN A 452 -6.65 -17.43 14.90
N GLU A 453 -6.33 -18.39 14.04
CA GLU A 453 -5.19 -18.30 13.12
C GLU A 453 -5.33 -17.15 12.15
N LYS A 454 -6.54 -16.87 11.63
CA LYS A 454 -6.80 -15.68 10.81
C LYS A 454 -6.56 -14.39 11.57
N THR A 455 -7.05 -14.30 12.81
CA THR A 455 -6.82 -13.14 13.69
C THR A 455 -5.33 -12.94 13.98
N ASP A 456 -4.59 -14.01 14.31
CA ASP A 456 -3.16 -13.95 14.57
C ASP A 456 -2.38 -13.47 13.34
N LEU A 457 -2.73 -13.98 12.14
CA LEU A 457 -2.13 -13.51 10.87
C LEU A 457 -2.42 -12.03 10.59
N VAL A 458 -3.65 -11.57 10.81
CA VAL A 458 -4.02 -10.16 10.63
C VAL A 458 -3.26 -9.26 11.60
N ASN A 459 -3.12 -9.67 12.87
CA ASN A 459 -2.36 -8.91 13.87
C ASN A 459 -0.87 -8.84 13.49
N PHE A 460 -0.30 -9.93 12.98
CA PHE A 460 1.06 -9.92 12.43
C PHE A 460 1.20 -8.98 11.23
N LEU A 461 0.31 -9.08 10.24
CA LEU A 461 0.35 -8.23 9.05
C LEU A 461 0.18 -6.74 9.38
N ASN A 462 -0.65 -6.41 10.38
CA ASN A 462 -0.79 -5.05 10.89
C ASN A 462 0.47 -4.52 11.58
N SER A 463 1.33 -5.38 12.08
CA SER A 463 2.56 -5.01 12.78
C SER A 463 3.77 -4.81 11.85
N LEU A 464 3.59 -5.01 10.54
CA LEU A 464 4.63 -4.85 9.52
C LEU A 464 4.70 -3.41 9.02
#